data_2ea28080c15ee25956771fbdbebd663b
#
_entry.id   2ea28080c15ee25956771fbdbebd663b
#
_cell.length_a   1.000
_cell.length_b   1.000
_cell.length_c   1.000
_cell.angle_alpha   90.00
_cell.angle_beta   90.00
_cell.angle_gamma   90.00
#
_symmetry.space_group_name_H-M   'P 1'
#
loop_
_entity.id
_entity.type
_entity.pdbx_description
1 polymer ?
#
loop_
_entity_poly.entity_id
_entity_poly.type
_entity_poly.pdbx_seq_one_letter_code
_entity_poly.pdbx_strand_id
1 'polypeptide(L)'
;MANVDAAEQKLRIILAEVRADIGSVESEEDAKVKIINRIFHECLGWSFTQFSCENQHDSGYSDYVLKIGGEPSLVVEAKRIGILGIETAVLDRHREFKISGSSLKGAFPGIQQAFSYASEAGIPVAVVTDGVRWIIFKTWVKGSYKDKEAFVFPSLEALENSFSIFYELLAYEQFSEKVYNILFDDIHNSRQNLSLPLKAALEPDEIKILPKSPIAFDLEKIFNNFFTQLTGEQNAEIMTECFVESNESRIADYSLEKITTAILNNLPKNNKIGSELSDLIHGNVNAQLPADSDMSVFIVGPTGSGKTTYIQRFFSKILPSGTRDSCLTVNINALDATGEETVTTAWITEAIIASLESKLFSEGYPEYTDLLGMYFSTYKRMASGYLKKIYESDRGSFDQKFSEFLEGEVKNNREGYLGNLLQFTVHNRKKLPIIIVDNTDEFTLDFKVKVFQLCNAYRRQIKYCMLMFPVTDKSAWSFSKTDIFTIHQSRSFFLPTPSPREVFRKRIDYLNRKLVTADVVEKREYLTSKGIRIELKDVSRFAQVLEDVFVENNFTAKALGKVRISHQTQKNAYVSD
;
A
#
# COMPACT_ATOMS: atom_id res chain seq x y z
N MET A 1 9.96 11.20 -17.64
CA MET A 1 9.04 10.08 -17.44
C MET A 1 8.03 10.10 -18.57
N ALA A 2 8.03 9.07 -19.42
CA ALA A 2 6.95 8.91 -20.38
C ALA A 2 5.65 8.75 -19.56
N ASN A 3 4.65 9.54 -19.89
CA ASN A 3 3.39 9.53 -19.14
C ASN A 3 2.61 8.27 -19.58
N VAL A 4 2.52 7.26 -18.71
CA VAL A 4 1.77 6.01 -18.94
C VAL A 4 0.34 6.31 -19.37
N ASP A 5 -0.28 7.33 -18.77
CA ASP A 5 -1.65 7.76 -19.10
C ASP A 5 -1.75 8.27 -20.55
N ALA A 6 -0.74 9.02 -21.01
CA ALA A 6 -0.70 9.48 -22.40
C ALA A 6 -0.49 8.30 -23.38
N ALA A 7 0.30 7.31 -23.00
CA ALA A 7 0.51 6.08 -23.77
C ALA A 7 -0.78 5.23 -23.83
N GLU A 8 -1.50 5.11 -22.71
CA GLU A 8 -2.80 4.42 -22.66
C GLU A 8 -3.87 5.11 -23.53
N GLN A 9 -3.92 6.44 -23.53
CA GLN A 9 -4.82 7.18 -24.42
C GLN A 9 -4.52 6.93 -25.88
N LYS A 10 -3.24 6.94 -26.27
CA LYS A 10 -2.84 6.60 -27.64
C LYS A 10 -3.22 5.17 -28.01
N LEU A 11 -2.99 4.21 -27.10
CA LEU A 11 -3.42 2.83 -27.32
C LEU A 11 -4.93 2.77 -27.60
N ARG A 12 -5.76 3.41 -26.78
CA ARG A 12 -7.21 3.42 -26.95
C ARG A 12 -7.63 3.95 -28.32
N ILE A 13 -6.97 4.99 -28.82
CA ILE A 13 -7.22 5.53 -30.17
C ILE A 13 -6.88 4.47 -31.23
N ILE A 14 -5.69 3.87 -31.16
CA ILE A 14 -5.27 2.83 -32.10
C ILE A 14 -6.25 1.65 -32.06
N LEU A 15 -6.62 1.17 -30.86
CA LEU A 15 -7.52 0.03 -30.73
C LEU A 15 -8.94 0.34 -31.22
N ALA A 16 -9.42 1.58 -31.08
CA ALA A 16 -10.70 2.01 -31.62
C ALA A 16 -10.68 1.97 -33.16
N GLU A 17 -9.64 2.48 -33.79
CA GLU A 17 -9.45 2.43 -35.25
C GLU A 17 -9.35 0.98 -35.73
N VAL A 18 -8.57 0.13 -35.08
CA VAL A 18 -8.43 -1.29 -35.41
C VAL A 18 -9.76 -2.04 -35.29
N ARG A 19 -10.55 -1.78 -34.23
CA ARG A 19 -11.88 -2.38 -34.05
C ARG A 19 -12.86 -1.96 -35.16
N ALA A 20 -12.76 -0.72 -35.60
CA ALA A 20 -13.66 -0.18 -36.66
C ALA A 20 -13.35 -0.79 -38.03
N ASP A 21 -12.10 -1.16 -38.30
CA ASP A 21 -11.68 -1.63 -39.62
C ASP A 21 -10.79 -2.90 -39.58
N ILE A 22 -11.09 -3.80 -38.65
CA ILE A 22 -10.31 -5.04 -38.46
C ILE A 22 -10.36 -5.94 -39.72
N GLY A 23 -11.43 -5.82 -40.52
CA GLY A 23 -11.58 -6.55 -41.76
C GLY A 23 -10.58 -6.15 -42.85
N SER A 24 -9.96 -4.96 -42.75
CA SER A 24 -8.92 -4.52 -43.69
C SER A 24 -7.53 -5.08 -43.39
N VAL A 25 -7.35 -5.80 -42.28
CA VAL A 25 -6.07 -6.40 -41.88
C VAL A 25 -6.07 -7.85 -42.35
N GLU A 26 -5.75 -8.05 -43.62
CA GLU A 26 -5.85 -9.36 -44.29
C GLU A 26 -4.54 -10.15 -44.27
N SER A 27 -3.42 -9.46 -44.20
CA SER A 27 -2.08 -10.05 -44.26
C SER A 27 -1.27 -9.84 -42.97
N GLU A 28 -0.16 -10.54 -42.85
CA GLU A 28 0.80 -10.32 -41.77
C GLU A 28 1.43 -8.92 -41.87
N GLU A 29 1.71 -8.46 -43.07
CA GLU A 29 2.22 -7.10 -43.30
C GLU A 29 1.22 -6.01 -42.91
N ASP A 30 -0.08 -6.24 -43.13
CA ASP A 30 -1.10 -5.32 -42.63
C ASP A 30 -1.08 -5.25 -41.11
N ALA A 31 -0.96 -6.39 -40.42
CA ALA A 31 -0.89 -6.43 -38.96
C ALA A 31 0.36 -5.69 -38.45
N LYS A 32 1.52 -5.86 -39.13
CA LYS A 32 2.76 -5.15 -38.82
C LYS A 32 2.58 -3.63 -38.93
N VAL A 33 2.08 -3.16 -40.08
CA VAL A 33 2.01 -1.72 -40.37
C VAL A 33 0.88 -1.03 -39.59
N LYS A 34 -0.32 -1.62 -39.58
CA LYS A 34 -1.52 -0.96 -39.04
C LYS A 34 -1.63 -1.06 -37.51
N ILE A 35 -1.01 -2.08 -36.89
CA ILE A 35 -1.18 -2.35 -35.47
C ILE A 35 0.16 -2.40 -34.73
N ILE A 36 1.03 -3.35 -35.06
CA ILE A 36 2.23 -3.66 -34.26
C ILE A 36 3.20 -2.47 -34.21
N ASN A 37 3.54 -1.90 -35.36
CA ASN A 37 4.47 -0.76 -35.45
C ASN A 37 3.91 0.47 -34.72
N ARG A 38 2.61 0.71 -34.82
CA ARG A 38 1.96 1.84 -34.15
C ARG A 38 1.99 1.68 -32.64
N ILE A 39 1.71 0.48 -32.13
CA ILE A 39 1.77 0.20 -30.70
C ILE A 39 3.20 0.40 -30.19
N PHE A 40 4.20 -0.17 -30.83
CA PHE A 40 5.59 0.01 -30.41
C PHE A 40 6.05 1.47 -30.48
N HIS A 41 5.73 2.17 -31.58
CA HIS A 41 6.21 3.54 -31.78
C HIS A 41 5.41 4.59 -31.01
N GLU A 42 4.08 4.57 -31.14
CA GLU A 42 3.23 5.64 -30.59
C GLU A 42 2.93 5.46 -29.10
N CYS A 43 2.80 4.20 -28.63
CA CYS A 43 2.45 3.89 -27.24
C CYS A 43 3.66 3.51 -26.37
N LEU A 44 4.54 2.64 -26.89
CA LEU A 44 5.64 2.07 -26.12
C LEU A 44 6.95 2.86 -26.25
N GLY A 45 6.99 3.92 -27.08
CA GLY A 45 8.09 4.86 -27.16
C GLY A 45 9.35 4.38 -27.89
N TRP A 46 9.25 3.30 -28.69
CA TRP A 46 10.35 2.84 -29.53
C TRP A 46 10.49 3.70 -30.78
N SER A 47 11.70 4.21 -31.07
CA SER A 47 11.99 4.93 -32.28
C SER A 47 12.19 3.96 -33.48
N PHE A 48 11.77 4.34 -34.66
CA PHE A 48 12.02 3.54 -35.86
C PHE A 48 13.50 3.26 -36.11
N THR A 49 14.40 4.09 -35.61
CA THR A 49 15.84 3.85 -35.68
C THR A 49 16.32 2.67 -34.83
N GLN A 50 15.51 2.21 -33.91
CA GLN A 50 15.78 1.07 -33.02
C GLN A 50 15.26 -0.25 -33.60
N PHE A 51 14.46 -0.20 -34.66
CA PHE A 51 13.95 -1.38 -35.34
C PHE A 51 14.97 -1.87 -36.37
N SER A 52 15.22 -3.16 -36.39
CA SER A 52 15.90 -3.88 -37.46
C SER A 52 14.92 -4.91 -38.01
N CYS A 53 14.53 -4.76 -39.27
CA CYS A 53 13.55 -5.64 -39.91
C CYS A 53 14.27 -6.76 -40.66
N GLU A 54 13.62 -7.93 -40.78
CA GLU A 54 14.09 -9.08 -41.56
C GLU A 54 15.56 -9.47 -41.28
N ASN A 55 15.90 -9.63 -39.99
CA ASN A 55 17.24 -10.08 -39.64
C ASN A 55 17.40 -11.56 -39.98
N GLN A 56 18.47 -11.86 -40.74
CA GLN A 56 18.81 -13.23 -41.10
C GLN A 56 19.41 -13.98 -39.91
N HIS A 57 18.90 -15.17 -39.65
CA HIS A 57 19.39 -16.13 -38.67
C HIS A 57 19.66 -17.47 -39.38
N ASP A 58 20.37 -18.38 -38.75
CA ASP A 58 20.60 -19.72 -39.32
C ASP A 58 19.27 -20.49 -39.48
N SER A 59 18.29 -20.20 -38.66
CA SER A 59 16.93 -20.81 -38.64
C SER A 59 15.90 -20.06 -39.51
N GLY A 60 16.24 -18.93 -40.14
CA GLY A 60 15.34 -18.12 -41.00
C GLY A 60 15.46 -16.61 -40.76
N TYR A 61 14.37 -15.88 -40.95
CA TYR A 61 14.33 -14.44 -40.77
C TYR A 61 13.35 -14.09 -39.64
N SER A 62 13.80 -13.25 -38.69
CA SER A 62 12.89 -12.64 -37.68
C SER A 62 12.25 -11.38 -38.24
N ASP A 63 10.99 -11.13 -37.94
CA ASP A 63 10.28 -9.95 -38.42
C ASP A 63 10.91 -8.66 -37.91
N TYR A 64 11.13 -8.58 -36.61
CA TYR A 64 11.77 -7.43 -35.96
C TYR A 64 12.75 -7.86 -34.89
N VAL A 65 13.89 -7.16 -34.85
CA VAL A 65 14.76 -7.10 -33.68
C VAL A 65 14.85 -5.65 -33.22
N LEU A 66 14.43 -5.39 -32.00
CA LEU A 66 14.49 -4.08 -31.40
C LEU A 66 15.79 -3.95 -30.60
N LYS A 67 16.46 -2.79 -30.74
CA LYS A 67 17.80 -2.54 -30.21
C LYS A 67 17.80 -1.45 -29.17
N ILE A 68 18.58 -1.64 -28.11
CA ILE A 68 18.85 -0.62 -27.09
C ILE A 68 20.35 -0.32 -27.12
N GLY A 69 20.71 0.95 -27.33
CA GLY A 69 22.12 1.34 -27.45
C GLY A 69 22.87 0.64 -28.60
N GLY A 70 22.15 0.17 -29.61
CA GLY A 70 22.70 -0.59 -30.73
C GLY A 70 22.72 -2.12 -30.55
N GLU A 71 22.51 -2.60 -29.33
CA GLU A 71 22.50 -4.04 -28.98
C GLU A 71 21.13 -4.67 -29.17
N PRO A 72 21.00 -5.85 -29.81
CA PRO A 72 19.75 -6.60 -29.92
C PRO A 72 19.17 -6.91 -28.53
N SER A 73 17.92 -6.54 -28.29
CA SER A 73 17.35 -6.62 -26.96
C SER A 73 15.98 -7.32 -26.89
N LEU A 74 15.18 -7.22 -27.95
CA LEU A 74 13.86 -7.82 -28.04
C LEU A 74 13.62 -8.37 -29.45
N VAL A 75 13.14 -9.61 -29.55
CA VAL A 75 12.63 -10.20 -30.80
C VAL A 75 11.12 -10.09 -30.85
N VAL A 76 10.56 -9.67 -31.97
CA VAL A 76 9.14 -9.70 -32.25
C VAL A 76 8.88 -10.52 -33.50
N GLU A 77 8.07 -11.55 -33.33
CA GLU A 77 7.58 -12.42 -34.40
C GLU A 77 6.12 -12.10 -34.66
N ALA A 78 5.82 -11.56 -35.80
CA ALA A 78 4.48 -11.25 -36.25
C ALA A 78 3.80 -12.47 -36.87
N LYS A 79 2.50 -12.50 -36.81
CA LYS A 79 1.68 -13.51 -37.49
C LYS A 79 0.41 -12.85 -38.04
N ARG A 80 -0.16 -13.47 -39.06
CA ARG A 80 -1.48 -13.08 -39.56
C ARG A 80 -2.55 -13.21 -38.46
N ILE A 81 -3.49 -12.27 -38.41
CA ILE A 81 -4.61 -12.30 -37.46
C ILE A 81 -5.35 -13.64 -37.56
N GLY A 82 -5.61 -14.24 -36.38
CA GLY A 82 -6.37 -15.48 -36.25
C GLY A 82 -5.53 -16.76 -36.28
N ILE A 83 -4.25 -16.72 -36.64
CA ILE A 83 -3.38 -17.90 -36.63
C ILE A 83 -2.94 -18.29 -35.22
N LEU A 84 -2.78 -17.29 -34.32
CA LEU A 84 -2.42 -17.56 -32.93
C LEU A 84 -3.62 -18.14 -32.19
N GLY A 85 -3.79 -19.47 -32.23
CA GLY A 85 -4.84 -20.18 -31.50
C GLY A 85 -4.54 -20.19 -30.00
N ILE A 86 -5.12 -19.24 -29.26
CA ILE A 86 -5.04 -19.18 -27.80
C ILE A 86 -6.38 -19.67 -27.23
N GLU A 87 -6.37 -20.79 -26.51
CA GLU A 87 -7.55 -21.37 -25.90
C GLU A 87 -7.71 -20.80 -24.47
N THR A 88 -8.67 -19.90 -24.28
CA THR A 88 -9.01 -19.34 -22.97
C THR A 88 -10.51 -19.07 -22.87
N ALA A 89 -11.08 -19.29 -21.69
CA ALA A 89 -12.50 -19.00 -21.42
C ALA A 89 -12.75 -17.52 -21.11
N VAL A 90 -11.71 -16.76 -20.72
CA VAL A 90 -11.79 -15.35 -20.32
C VAL A 90 -10.81 -14.55 -21.17
N LEU A 91 -11.36 -13.60 -21.96
CA LEU A 91 -10.59 -12.83 -22.95
C LEU A 91 -10.40 -11.34 -22.57
N ASP A 92 -10.86 -10.93 -21.40
CA ASP A 92 -10.95 -9.52 -20.99
C ASP A 92 -9.71 -8.99 -20.23
N ARG A 93 -8.78 -9.88 -19.84
CA ARG A 93 -7.53 -9.51 -19.15
C ARG A 93 -6.37 -10.39 -19.59
N HIS A 94 -5.15 -9.93 -19.32
CA HIS A 94 -3.95 -10.75 -19.50
C HIS A 94 -3.98 -11.99 -18.59
N ARG A 95 -3.29 -13.04 -19.02
CA ARG A 95 -3.10 -14.29 -18.29
C ARG A 95 -1.67 -14.76 -18.41
N GLU A 96 -1.25 -15.51 -17.42
CA GLU A 96 0.01 -16.25 -17.48
C GLU A 96 -0.27 -17.70 -17.82
N PHE A 97 0.33 -18.18 -18.89
CA PHE A 97 0.19 -19.56 -19.31
C PHE A 97 1.55 -20.22 -19.44
N LYS A 98 1.64 -21.48 -19.00
CA LYS A 98 2.79 -22.33 -19.28
C LYS A 98 2.95 -22.47 -20.80
N ILE A 99 4.17 -22.23 -21.33
CA ILE A 99 4.44 -22.26 -22.78
C ILE A 99 4.07 -23.62 -23.40
N SER A 100 4.38 -24.74 -22.71
CA SER A 100 3.98 -26.09 -23.15
C SER A 100 2.54 -26.46 -22.84
N GLY A 101 1.74 -25.53 -22.24
CA GLY A 101 0.36 -25.79 -21.85
C GLY A 101 -0.61 -25.89 -23.04
N SER A 102 -1.78 -26.50 -22.80
CA SER A 102 -2.83 -26.66 -23.81
C SER A 102 -3.30 -25.34 -24.37
N SER A 103 -3.37 -24.28 -23.54
CA SER A 103 -3.83 -22.94 -23.94
C SER A 103 -2.99 -22.28 -25.04
N LEU A 104 -1.71 -22.61 -25.12
CA LEU A 104 -0.77 -22.05 -26.14
C LEU A 104 -0.41 -23.04 -27.23
N LYS A 105 -1.08 -24.20 -27.31
CA LYS A 105 -0.78 -25.22 -28.31
C LYS A 105 -0.84 -24.69 -29.75
N GLY A 106 -1.84 -23.86 -30.06
CA GLY A 106 -1.99 -23.26 -31.40
C GLY A 106 -0.92 -22.20 -31.72
N ALA A 107 -0.42 -21.50 -30.71
CA ALA A 107 0.63 -20.48 -30.88
C ALA A 107 2.05 -21.05 -30.78
N PHE A 108 2.21 -22.32 -30.38
CA PHE A 108 3.50 -22.93 -30.11
C PHE A 108 4.49 -22.87 -31.28
N PRO A 109 4.12 -23.05 -32.56
CA PRO A 109 5.05 -22.90 -33.68
C PRO A 109 5.69 -21.51 -33.76
N GLY A 110 4.89 -20.44 -33.57
CA GLY A 110 5.40 -19.06 -33.53
C GLY A 110 6.30 -18.81 -32.31
N ILE A 111 5.94 -19.36 -31.14
CA ILE A 111 6.78 -19.27 -29.93
C ILE A 111 8.13 -19.96 -30.15
N GLN A 112 8.13 -21.14 -30.77
CA GLN A 112 9.35 -21.87 -31.06
C GLN A 112 10.25 -21.12 -32.06
N GLN A 113 9.66 -20.50 -33.09
CA GLN A 113 10.35 -19.68 -34.05
C GLN A 113 11.00 -18.46 -33.38
N ALA A 114 10.24 -17.68 -32.62
CA ALA A 114 10.75 -16.52 -31.89
C ALA A 114 11.83 -16.89 -30.86
N PHE A 115 11.69 -18.05 -30.20
CA PHE A 115 12.70 -18.57 -29.28
C PHE A 115 14.01 -18.89 -30.01
N SER A 116 13.96 -19.57 -31.18
CA SER A 116 15.15 -19.90 -31.95
C SER A 116 15.94 -18.63 -32.30
N TYR A 117 15.29 -17.63 -32.85
CA TYR A 117 15.93 -16.35 -33.21
C TYR A 117 16.52 -15.63 -32.00
N ALA A 118 15.74 -15.56 -30.89
CA ALA A 118 16.22 -14.93 -29.67
C ALA A 118 17.42 -15.67 -29.07
N SER A 119 17.41 -17.00 -29.11
CA SER A 119 18.52 -17.83 -28.60
C SER A 119 19.80 -17.67 -29.41
N GLU A 120 19.70 -17.65 -30.73
CA GLU A 120 20.85 -17.45 -31.65
C GLU A 120 21.46 -16.05 -31.46
N ALA A 121 20.61 -15.02 -31.33
CA ALA A 121 21.04 -13.64 -31.19
C ALA A 121 21.39 -13.23 -29.74
N GLY A 122 21.21 -14.12 -28.76
CA GLY A 122 21.44 -13.82 -27.34
C GLY A 122 20.45 -12.78 -26.76
N ILE A 123 19.19 -12.81 -27.19
CA ILE A 123 18.16 -11.84 -26.80
C ILE A 123 17.33 -12.38 -25.63
N PRO A 124 17.14 -11.61 -24.55
CA PRO A 124 16.53 -12.12 -23.31
C PRO A 124 15.02 -12.29 -23.35
N VAL A 125 14.30 -11.58 -24.23
CA VAL A 125 12.84 -11.57 -24.31
C VAL A 125 12.39 -11.70 -25.76
N ALA A 126 11.33 -12.48 -25.97
CA ALA A 126 10.67 -12.60 -27.26
C ALA A 126 9.17 -12.34 -27.15
N VAL A 127 8.62 -11.79 -28.23
CA VAL A 127 7.19 -11.52 -28.41
C VAL A 127 6.69 -12.24 -29.63
N VAL A 128 5.53 -12.88 -29.52
CA VAL A 128 4.77 -13.41 -30.66
C VAL A 128 3.42 -12.72 -30.68
N THR A 129 3.09 -12.10 -31.83
CA THR A 129 1.84 -11.32 -31.91
C THR A 129 1.23 -11.37 -33.30
N ASP A 130 -0.11 -11.27 -33.36
CA ASP A 130 -0.86 -10.99 -34.59
C ASP A 130 -1.45 -9.57 -34.57
N GLY A 131 -0.98 -8.72 -33.67
CA GLY A 131 -1.48 -7.37 -33.43
C GLY A 131 -2.72 -7.34 -32.50
N VAL A 132 -3.52 -8.39 -32.49
CA VAL A 132 -4.70 -8.56 -31.61
C VAL A 132 -4.33 -9.33 -30.35
N ARG A 133 -3.55 -10.36 -30.50
CA ARG A 133 -3.08 -11.26 -29.43
C ARG A 133 -1.58 -11.07 -29.24
N TRP A 134 -1.14 -11.09 -27.98
CA TRP A 134 0.27 -10.90 -27.64
C TRP A 134 0.72 -11.95 -26.65
N ILE A 135 1.84 -12.58 -26.95
CA ILE A 135 2.50 -13.58 -26.09
C ILE A 135 3.92 -13.08 -25.86
N ILE A 136 4.28 -12.82 -24.61
CA ILE A 136 5.57 -12.26 -24.20
C ILE A 136 6.23 -13.26 -23.27
N PHE A 137 7.45 -13.67 -23.57
CA PHE A 137 8.15 -14.68 -22.78
C PHE A 137 9.65 -14.42 -22.69
N LYS A 138 10.24 -14.90 -21.61
CA LYS A 138 11.68 -14.80 -21.35
C LYS A 138 12.40 -15.98 -21.99
N THR A 139 13.44 -15.73 -22.74
CA THR A 139 14.26 -16.72 -23.43
C THR A 139 15.45 -17.19 -22.59
N TRP A 140 16.01 -16.29 -21.78
CA TRP A 140 17.08 -16.59 -20.84
C TRP A 140 16.48 -17.06 -19.51
N VAL A 141 16.29 -18.36 -19.40
CA VAL A 141 15.70 -18.99 -18.22
C VAL A 141 16.52 -20.19 -17.77
N LYS A 142 16.50 -20.49 -16.47
CA LYS A 142 17.05 -21.76 -15.96
C LYS A 142 16.13 -22.92 -16.36
N GLY A 143 16.68 -23.91 -17.01
CA GLY A 143 15.92 -25.07 -17.50
C GLY A 143 15.27 -24.83 -18.87
N SER A 144 14.23 -25.61 -19.18
CA SER A 144 13.54 -25.50 -20.46
C SER A 144 12.59 -24.28 -20.45
N TYR A 145 12.67 -23.43 -21.47
CA TYR A 145 11.72 -22.33 -21.63
C TYR A 145 10.27 -22.81 -21.76
N LYS A 146 10.07 -24.04 -22.28
CA LYS A 146 8.75 -24.67 -22.45
C LYS A 146 8.03 -24.89 -21.11
N ASP A 147 8.79 -25.03 -20.03
CA ASP A 147 8.28 -25.22 -18.68
C ASP A 147 7.99 -23.92 -17.92
N LYS A 148 8.34 -22.80 -18.54
CA LYS A 148 8.09 -21.45 -17.98
C LYS A 148 6.78 -20.88 -18.47
N GLU A 149 6.36 -19.83 -17.81
CA GLU A 149 5.14 -19.09 -18.13
C GLU A 149 5.43 -17.89 -19.02
N ALA A 150 4.47 -17.60 -19.88
CA ALA A 150 4.45 -16.41 -20.73
C ALA A 150 3.29 -15.50 -20.28
N PHE A 151 3.48 -14.19 -20.39
CA PHE A 151 2.39 -13.23 -20.32
C PHE A 151 1.61 -13.26 -21.64
N VAL A 152 0.30 -13.43 -21.54
CA VAL A 152 -0.59 -13.56 -22.70
C VAL A 152 -1.71 -12.52 -22.61
N PHE A 153 -1.83 -11.74 -23.65
CA PHE A 153 -2.93 -10.79 -23.86
C PHE A 153 -3.80 -11.35 -24.99
N PRO A 154 -4.90 -12.06 -24.68
CA PRO A 154 -5.60 -12.86 -25.66
C PRO A 154 -6.54 -12.06 -26.59
N SER A 155 -6.73 -10.77 -26.38
CA SER A 155 -7.60 -9.90 -27.16
C SER A 155 -7.20 -8.43 -27.04
N LEU A 156 -7.75 -7.57 -27.91
CA LEU A 156 -7.61 -6.12 -27.81
C LEU A 156 -8.17 -5.58 -26.48
N GLU A 157 -9.24 -6.20 -25.97
CA GLU A 157 -9.83 -5.85 -24.68
C GLU A 157 -8.91 -6.21 -23.51
N ALA A 158 -8.29 -7.38 -23.56
CA ALA A 158 -7.30 -7.79 -22.58
C ALA A 158 -6.06 -6.87 -22.58
N LEU A 159 -5.65 -6.42 -23.74
CA LEU A 159 -4.56 -5.46 -23.90
C LEU A 159 -4.91 -4.11 -23.26
N GLU A 160 -6.10 -3.59 -23.50
CA GLU A 160 -6.60 -2.34 -22.94
C GLU A 160 -6.76 -2.41 -21.42
N ASN A 161 -7.42 -3.45 -20.91
CA ASN A 161 -7.68 -3.62 -19.48
C ASN A 161 -6.43 -3.98 -18.65
N SER A 162 -5.34 -4.38 -19.30
CA SER A 162 -4.08 -4.74 -18.65
C SER A 162 -2.89 -3.96 -19.20
N PHE A 163 -3.14 -2.76 -19.71
CA PHE A 163 -2.13 -1.95 -20.39
C PHE A 163 -0.91 -1.63 -19.49
N SER A 164 -1.11 -1.42 -18.20
CA SER A 164 0.00 -1.15 -17.28
C SER A 164 1.06 -2.25 -17.29
N ILE A 165 0.64 -3.53 -17.25
CA ILE A 165 1.58 -4.66 -17.30
C ILE A 165 2.23 -4.77 -18.68
N PHE A 166 1.45 -4.54 -19.74
CA PHE A 166 1.97 -4.53 -21.10
C PHE A 166 3.03 -3.43 -21.30
N TYR A 167 2.79 -2.25 -20.74
CA TYR A 167 3.70 -1.12 -20.76
C TYR A 167 4.99 -1.42 -19.97
N GLU A 168 4.88 -1.97 -18.77
CA GLU A 168 6.04 -2.36 -17.96
C GLU A 168 6.89 -3.44 -18.61
N LEU A 169 6.26 -4.35 -19.39
CA LEU A 169 6.97 -5.42 -20.10
C LEU A 169 7.71 -4.90 -21.33
N LEU A 170 7.13 -3.96 -22.10
CA LEU A 170 7.57 -3.68 -23.46
C LEU A 170 7.89 -2.21 -23.75
N ALA A 171 7.53 -1.22 -22.91
CA ALA A 171 7.86 0.17 -23.18
C ALA A 171 9.39 0.38 -23.17
N TYR A 172 9.91 1.19 -24.10
CA TYR A 172 11.35 1.40 -24.28
C TYR A 172 12.07 1.78 -22.97
N GLU A 173 11.52 2.73 -22.21
CA GLU A 173 12.10 3.19 -20.94
C GLU A 173 12.15 2.04 -19.92
N GLN A 174 11.03 1.33 -19.73
CA GLN A 174 10.93 0.22 -18.78
C GLN A 174 11.79 -0.97 -19.21
N PHE A 175 11.82 -1.24 -20.52
CA PHE A 175 12.61 -2.33 -21.08
C PHE A 175 14.11 -2.06 -20.97
N SER A 176 14.54 -0.82 -21.16
CA SER A 176 15.95 -0.41 -20.99
C SER A 176 16.42 -0.54 -19.54
N GLU A 177 15.54 -0.34 -18.56
CA GLU A 177 15.78 -0.55 -17.14
C GLU A 177 15.62 -2.02 -16.71
N LYS A 178 15.26 -2.90 -17.64
CA LYS A 178 15.08 -4.36 -17.43
C LYS A 178 13.99 -4.70 -16.40
N VAL A 179 12.95 -3.87 -16.29
CA VAL A 179 11.80 -4.08 -15.40
C VAL A 179 11.12 -5.42 -15.68
N TYR A 180 11.11 -5.89 -16.92
CA TYR A 180 10.60 -7.21 -17.31
C TYR A 180 11.21 -8.36 -16.48
N ASN A 181 12.43 -8.24 -15.98
CA ASN A 181 13.02 -9.28 -15.14
C ASN A 181 12.25 -9.48 -13.83
N ILE A 182 11.81 -8.39 -13.21
CA ILE A 182 11.02 -8.43 -11.97
C ILE A 182 9.71 -9.15 -12.24
N LEU A 183 9.01 -8.77 -13.32
CA LEU A 183 7.71 -9.35 -13.66
C LEU A 183 7.81 -10.85 -14.00
N PHE A 184 8.82 -11.25 -14.80
CA PHE A 184 9.04 -12.67 -15.10
C PHE A 184 9.51 -13.45 -13.87
N ASP A 185 10.32 -12.88 -13.00
CA ASP A 185 10.74 -13.54 -11.78
C ASP A 185 9.56 -13.73 -10.82
N ASP A 186 8.62 -12.79 -10.77
CA ASP A 186 7.38 -12.92 -10.01
C ASP A 186 6.52 -14.07 -10.51
N ILE A 187 6.25 -14.19 -11.81
CA ILE A 187 5.43 -15.29 -12.35
C ILE A 187 6.13 -16.64 -12.31
N HIS A 188 7.45 -16.65 -12.55
CA HIS A 188 8.23 -17.90 -12.52
C HIS A 188 8.42 -18.45 -11.10
N ASN A 189 8.32 -17.59 -10.08
CA ASN A 189 8.49 -17.96 -8.67
C ASN A 189 7.17 -18.00 -7.88
N SER A 190 6.11 -17.30 -8.32
CA SER A 190 4.86 -17.13 -7.54
C SER A 190 4.09 -18.44 -7.34
N ARG A 191 4.12 -19.35 -8.32
CA ARG A 191 3.43 -20.65 -8.18
C ARG A 191 4.14 -21.64 -7.29
N GLN A 192 5.40 -21.44 -7.00
CA GLN A 192 6.14 -22.30 -6.06
C GLN A 192 5.80 -22.01 -4.60
N ASN A 193 5.21 -20.84 -4.30
CA ASN A 193 5.05 -20.35 -2.91
C ASN A 193 3.64 -20.45 -2.32
N LEU A 194 2.59 -20.75 -3.09
CA LEU A 194 1.21 -20.59 -2.60
C LEU A 194 0.41 -21.88 -2.34
N SER A 195 0.87 -23.05 -2.75
CA SER A 195 0.06 -24.26 -2.64
C SER A 195 0.76 -25.52 -2.17
N LEU A 196 2.08 -25.50 -1.99
CA LEU A 196 2.81 -26.67 -1.53
C LEU A 196 3.36 -26.42 -0.13
N PRO A 197 3.19 -27.37 0.80
CA PRO A 197 3.96 -27.37 2.04
C PRO A 197 5.45 -27.19 1.72
N LEU A 198 6.18 -26.49 2.57
CA LEU A 198 7.62 -26.23 2.39
C LEU A 198 8.40 -27.49 1.98
N LYS A 199 7.97 -28.66 2.48
CA LYS A 199 8.47 -29.99 2.12
C LYS A 199 8.38 -30.35 0.63
N ALA A 200 7.41 -29.80 -0.10
CA ALA A 200 7.23 -30.11 -1.53
C ALA A 200 7.88 -29.06 -2.46
N ALA A 201 8.28 -27.92 -1.91
CA ALA A 201 9.00 -26.87 -2.64
C ALA A 201 10.53 -27.05 -2.64
N LEU A 202 11.05 -27.93 -1.79
CA LEU A 202 12.46 -28.28 -1.71
C LEU A 202 12.69 -29.60 -2.45
N GLU A 203 13.69 -29.67 -3.31
CA GLU A 203 14.06 -30.92 -3.95
C GLU A 203 14.45 -31.96 -2.88
N PRO A 204 14.05 -33.26 -3.05
CA PRO A 204 14.24 -34.29 -2.03
C PRO A 204 15.67 -34.43 -1.52
N ASP A 205 16.66 -34.09 -2.34
CA ASP A 205 18.09 -34.18 -1.99
C ASP A 205 18.61 -32.98 -1.19
N GLU A 206 17.87 -31.85 -1.16
CA GLU A 206 18.23 -30.66 -0.40
C GLU A 206 17.62 -30.65 1.02
N ILE A 207 16.60 -31.47 1.26
CA ILE A 207 15.96 -31.59 2.57
C ILE A 207 16.56 -32.81 3.30
N LYS A 208 17.67 -32.63 3.93
CA LYS A 208 17.98 -33.45 5.11
C LYS A 208 17.08 -32.95 6.25
N ILE A 209 15.89 -33.52 6.38
CA ILE A 209 15.10 -33.37 7.59
C ILE A 209 15.91 -34.01 8.70
N LEU A 210 16.70 -33.21 9.38
CA LEU A 210 17.31 -33.63 10.63
C LEU A 210 16.16 -33.96 11.59
N PRO A 211 16.15 -35.16 12.20
CA PRO A 211 15.15 -35.48 13.20
C PRO A 211 15.18 -34.37 14.26
N LYS A 212 14.02 -33.83 14.62
CA LYS A 212 13.94 -32.81 15.70
C LYS A 212 14.71 -33.32 16.91
N SER A 213 15.69 -32.56 17.34
CA SER A 213 16.39 -32.87 18.58
C SER A 213 15.38 -33.07 19.71
N PRO A 214 15.55 -34.05 20.62
CA PRO A 214 14.66 -34.19 21.78
C PRO A 214 14.52 -32.92 22.62
N ILE A 215 15.49 -31.99 22.54
CA ILE A 215 15.48 -30.70 23.22
C ILE A 215 14.69 -29.62 22.42
N ALA A 216 14.33 -29.89 21.16
CA ALA A 216 13.65 -28.92 20.30
C ALA A 216 12.29 -28.48 20.88
N PHE A 217 11.55 -29.41 21.50
CA PHE A 217 10.26 -29.10 22.15
C PHE A 217 10.42 -28.12 23.33
N ASP A 218 11.51 -28.24 24.08
CA ASP A 218 11.77 -27.39 25.23
C ASP A 218 12.30 -26.01 24.78
N LEU A 219 13.12 -26.03 23.72
CA LEU A 219 13.59 -24.80 23.06
C LEU A 219 12.46 -24.07 22.34
N GLU A 220 11.47 -24.75 21.77
CA GLU A 220 10.34 -24.15 21.08
C GLU A 220 9.58 -23.15 21.95
N LYS A 221 9.40 -23.45 23.25
CA LYS A 221 8.74 -22.53 24.19
C LYS A 221 9.58 -21.28 24.44
N ILE A 222 10.90 -21.44 24.54
CA ILE A 222 11.85 -20.35 24.71
C ILE A 222 11.88 -19.48 23.45
N PHE A 223 11.99 -20.13 22.29
CA PHE A 223 11.99 -19.44 21.00
C PHE A 223 10.67 -18.75 20.74
N ASN A 224 9.52 -19.36 21.00
CA ASN A 224 8.22 -18.74 20.83
C ASN A 224 8.07 -17.48 21.69
N ASN A 225 8.50 -17.50 22.95
CA ASN A 225 8.50 -16.30 23.79
C ASN A 225 9.44 -15.22 23.28
N PHE A 226 10.65 -15.60 22.84
CA PHE A 226 11.62 -14.68 22.27
C PHE A 226 11.10 -14.08 20.94
N PHE A 227 10.57 -14.90 20.04
CA PHE A 227 10.06 -14.46 18.75
C PHE A 227 8.75 -13.68 18.87
N THR A 228 7.88 -13.99 19.82
CA THR A 228 6.69 -13.17 20.10
C THR A 228 7.09 -11.77 20.55
N GLN A 229 8.16 -11.64 21.30
CA GLN A 229 8.75 -10.33 21.65
C GLN A 229 9.42 -9.66 20.44
N LEU A 230 10.10 -10.43 19.57
CA LEU A 230 10.72 -9.93 18.34
C LEU A 230 9.71 -9.45 17.30
N THR A 231 8.57 -10.11 17.15
CA THR A 231 7.54 -9.71 16.18
C THR A 231 6.88 -8.38 16.56
N GLY A 232 6.86 -8.06 17.85
CA GLY A 232 6.35 -6.77 18.33
C GLY A 232 4.88 -6.53 18.05
N GLU A 233 4.12 -7.55 17.60
CA GLU A 233 2.70 -7.42 17.22
C GLU A 233 1.83 -6.85 18.33
N GLN A 234 2.24 -7.05 19.59
CA GLN A 234 1.51 -6.56 20.77
C GLN A 234 2.22 -5.39 21.47
N ASN A 235 3.38 -4.94 20.97
CA ASN A 235 4.19 -3.93 21.62
C ASN A 235 4.57 -2.78 20.68
N ALA A 236 3.75 -1.70 20.73
CA ALA A 236 3.96 -0.49 19.95
C ALA A 236 5.34 0.16 20.21
N GLU A 237 5.94 -0.04 21.40
CA GLU A 237 7.26 0.47 21.72
C GLU A 237 8.34 -0.22 20.86
N ILE A 238 8.31 -1.56 20.76
CA ILE A 238 9.25 -2.31 19.93
C ILE A 238 9.12 -1.89 18.46
N MET A 239 7.90 -1.79 17.97
CA MET A 239 7.65 -1.42 16.57
C MET A 239 8.19 -0.03 16.25
N THR A 240 8.04 0.92 17.15
CA THR A 240 8.55 2.29 16.96
C THR A 240 10.05 2.41 17.17
N GLU A 241 10.64 1.67 18.13
CA GLU A 241 12.08 1.66 18.39
C GLU A 241 12.88 0.97 17.28
N CYS A 242 12.30 -0.08 16.70
CA CYS A 242 12.95 -0.88 15.66
C CYS A 242 12.62 -0.40 14.24
N PHE A 243 11.96 0.75 14.09
CA PHE A 243 11.66 1.29 12.77
C PHE A 243 12.95 1.57 11.97
N VAL A 244 13.01 1.08 10.74
CA VAL A 244 14.14 1.33 9.82
C VAL A 244 13.87 2.61 9.05
N GLU A 245 14.69 3.62 9.27
CA GLU A 245 14.57 4.90 8.60
C GLU A 245 15.16 4.84 7.20
N SER A 246 14.41 5.32 6.21
CA SER A 246 14.89 5.60 4.86
C SER A 246 15.06 7.10 4.64
N ASN A 247 15.66 7.50 3.53
CA ASN A 247 15.74 8.91 3.14
C ASN A 247 14.35 9.52 2.96
N GLU A 248 13.44 8.75 2.35
CA GLU A 248 12.06 9.15 2.10
C GLU A 248 11.30 9.36 3.42
N SER A 249 11.49 8.45 4.39
CA SER A 249 10.85 8.60 5.71
C SER A 249 11.32 9.85 6.45
N ARG A 250 12.62 10.22 6.34
CA ARG A 250 13.16 11.44 6.95
C ARG A 250 12.64 12.71 6.28
N ILE A 251 12.49 12.70 4.96
CA ILE A 251 11.89 13.81 4.22
C ILE A 251 10.42 13.97 4.61
N ALA A 252 9.70 12.85 4.75
CA ALA A 252 8.32 12.85 5.21
C ALA A 252 8.20 13.37 6.64
N ASP A 253 9.05 12.93 7.57
CA ASP A 253 9.11 13.41 8.96
C ASP A 253 9.25 14.94 9.03
N TYR A 254 10.24 15.48 8.33
CA TYR A 254 10.49 16.92 8.29
C TYR A 254 9.31 17.72 7.70
N SER A 255 8.72 17.20 6.63
CA SER A 255 7.59 17.86 5.97
C SER A 255 6.33 17.81 6.83
N LEU A 256 6.03 16.66 7.45
CA LEU A 256 4.88 16.49 8.35
C LEU A 256 5.02 17.32 9.62
N GLU A 257 6.23 17.42 10.19
CA GLU A 257 6.49 18.27 11.35
C GLU A 257 6.20 19.74 11.02
N LYS A 258 6.68 20.23 9.89
CA LYS A 258 6.39 21.60 9.42
C LYS A 258 4.91 21.84 9.23
N ILE A 259 4.20 20.93 8.57
CA ILE A 259 2.75 21.01 8.33
C ILE A 259 2.02 21.06 9.68
N THR A 260 2.29 20.10 10.55
CA THR A 260 1.63 19.98 11.86
C THR A 260 1.87 21.24 12.70
N THR A 261 3.10 21.71 12.76
CA THR A 261 3.46 22.94 13.48
C THR A 261 2.78 24.18 12.89
N ALA A 262 2.71 24.29 11.57
CA ALA A 262 2.03 25.40 10.91
C ALA A 262 0.53 25.41 11.22
N ILE A 263 -0.12 24.26 11.22
CA ILE A 263 -1.54 24.13 11.58
C ILE A 263 -1.75 24.53 13.05
N LEU A 264 -0.92 24.02 13.96
CA LEU A 264 -1.02 24.29 15.40
C LEU A 264 -0.79 25.77 15.74
N ASN A 265 0.15 26.45 15.06
CA ASN A 265 0.39 27.87 15.27
C ASN A 265 -0.80 28.74 14.88
N ASN A 266 -1.66 28.25 14.00
CA ASN A 266 -2.87 28.92 13.53
C ASN A 266 -4.13 28.52 14.32
N LEU A 267 -4.03 27.62 15.30
CA LEU A 267 -5.17 27.28 16.14
C LEU A 267 -5.67 28.52 16.93
N PRO A 268 -6.99 28.66 17.13
CA PRO A 268 -7.56 29.79 17.87
C PRO A 268 -7.00 29.85 19.28
N LYS A 269 -6.31 30.92 19.63
CA LYS A 269 -5.66 31.10 20.95
C LYS A 269 -6.65 31.62 22.03
N ASN A 270 -7.76 32.24 21.65
CA ASN A 270 -8.72 32.86 22.55
C ASN A 270 -10.14 32.32 22.38
N ASN A 271 -10.85 32.13 23.50
CA ASN A 271 -12.24 31.64 23.52
C ASN A 271 -13.30 32.69 23.12
N LYS A 272 -12.91 33.88 22.66
CA LYS A 272 -13.86 34.94 22.29
C LYS A 272 -14.05 34.95 20.78
N ILE A 273 -15.24 34.55 20.34
CA ILE A 273 -15.71 34.62 18.94
C ILE A 273 -15.59 36.03 18.33
N GLY A 274 -15.41 37.09 19.14
CA GLY A 274 -15.22 38.46 18.69
C GLY A 274 -13.78 38.86 18.32
N SER A 275 -12.76 38.06 18.68
CA SER A 275 -11.37 38.41 18.39
C SER A 275 -10.93 37.98 16.99
N GLU A 276 -11.52 36.97 16.39
CA GLU A 276 -11.20 36.55 15.02
C GLU A 276 -11.55 37.64 13.98
N LEU A 277 -12.63 38.37 14.20
CA LEU A 277 -13.01 39.49 13.35
C LEU A 277 -12.08 40.69 13.55
N SER A 278 -11.61 40.90 14.78
CA SER A 278 -10.65 41.97 15.10
C SER A 278 -9.26 41.71 14.52
N ASP A 279 -8.80 40.45 14.58
CA ASP A 279 -7.49 40.05 14.03
C ASP A 279 -7.47 40.07 12.48
N LEU A 280 -8.62 39.76 11.85
CA LEU A 280 -8.83 39.92 10.41
C LEU A 280 -8.85 41.42 9.97
N ILE A 281 -9.39 42.29 10.81
CA ILE A 281 -9.51 43.74 10.53
C ILE A 281 -8.19 44.46 10.78
N HIS A 282 -7.36 44.02 11.73
CA HIS A 282 -6.11 44.67 12.12
C HIS A 282 -4.86 44.15 11.41
N GLY A 283 -5.00 43.37 10.34
CA GLY A 283 -3.96 43.19 9.31
C GLY A 283 -2.68 42.48 9.75
N ASN A 284 -2.71 41.59 10.75
CA ASN A 284 -1.61 40.65 10.99
C ASN A 284 -1.70 39.45 9.99
N VAL A 285 -1.57 39.76 8.72
CA VAL A 285 -1.72 38.89 7.55
C VAL A 285 -0.42 38.12 7.26
N ASN A 286 0.40 37.78 8.23
CA ASN A 286 1.63 37.01 7.98
C ASN A 286 1.58 35.53 8.42
N ALA A 287 0.45 35.04 8.94
CA ALA A 287 0.25 33.63 9.12
C ALA A 287 -0.47 33.08 7.88
N GLN A 288 0.27 32.67 6.86
CA GLN A 288 -0.30 31.90 5.76
C GLN A 288 -0.97 30.65 6.35
N LEU A 289 -2.30 30.58 6.23
CA LEU A 289 -3.03 29.34 6.53
C LEU A 289 -2.41 28.21 5.70
N PRO A 290 -2.21 27.02 6.29
CA PRO A 290 -1.79 25.88 5.53
C PRO A 290 -2.71 25.68 4.32
N ALA A 291 -2.14 25.37 3.17
CA ALA A 291 -2.94 25.07 1.99
C ALA A 291 -3.88 23.90 2.30
N ASP A 292 -5.05 23.86 1.67
CA ASP A 292 -6.00 22.73 1.81
C ASP A 292 -5.32 21.38 1.51
N SER A 293 -4.33 21.37 0.61
CA SER A 293 -3.48 20.22 0.29
C SER A 293 -2.69 19.68 1.48
N ASP A 294 -2.36 20.52 2.46
CA ASP A 294 -1.55 20.14 3.60
C ASP A 294 -2.36 19.43 4.69
N MET A 295 -3.68 19.47 4.60
CA MET A 295 -4.57 18.88 5.59
C MET A 295 -5.02 17.44 5.26
N SER A 296 -4.73 16.96 4.06
CA SER A 296 -4.99 15.56 3.66
C SER A 296 -3.69 14.92 3.19
N VAL A 297 -3.23 13.92 3.93
CA VAL A 297 -1.94 13.27 3.73
C VAL A 297 -2.12 11.79 3.43
N PHE A 298 -1.49 11.33 2.35
CA PHE A 298 -1.37 9.92 2.03
C PHE A 298 0.04 9.41 2.35
N ILE A 299 0.13 8.33 3.11
CA ILE A 299 1.37 7.59 3.31
C ILE A 299 1.32 6.37 2.40
N VAL A 300 2.03 6.44 1.28
CA VAL A 300 2.00 5.43 0.23
C VAL A 300 3.17 4.48 0.38
N GLY A 301 2.94 3.19 0.28
CA GLY A 301 4.03 2.20 0.29
C GLY A 301 3.50 0.77 0.21
N PRO A 302 4.32 -0.19 -0.20
CA PRO A 302 3.94 -1.59 -0.33
C PRO A 302 3.38 -2.17 0.97
N THR A 303 2.65 -3.27 0.88
CA THR A 303 2.23 -4.04 2.07
C THR A 303 3.47 -4.46 2.86
N GLY A 304 3.46 -4.24 4.18
CA GLY A 304 4.61 -4.54 5.04
C GLY A 304 5.71 -3.46 5.08
N SER A 305 5.55 -2.32 4.41
CA SER A 305 6.51 -1.20 4.50
C SER A 305 6.53 -0.49 5.85
N GLY A 306 5.60 -0.82 6.76
CA GLY A 306 5.54 -0.24 8.10
C GLY A 306 4.81 1.10 8.18
N LYS A 307 3.84 1.37 7.30
CA LYS A 307 3.06 2.63 7.26
C LYS A 307 2.43 2.99 8.60
N THR A 308 1.74 2.03 9.23
CA THR A 308 1.11 2.20 10.54
C THR A 308 2.16 2.51 11.62
N THR A 309 3.26 1.76 11.61
CA THR A 309 4.40 1.96 12.53
C THR A 309 5.04 3.33 12.33
N TYR A 310 5.18 3.77 11.08
CA TYR A 310 5.70 5.09 10.74
C TYR A 310 4.85 6.20 11.35
N ILE A 311 3.53 6.13 11.18
CA ILE A 311 2.59 7.11 11.73
C ILE A 311 2.66 7.11 13.27
N GLN A 312 2.64 5.94 13.90
CA GLN A 312 2.77 5.82 15.35
C GLN A 312 4.10 6.41 15.86
N ARG A 313 5.22 6.09 15.19
CA ARG A 313 6.54 6.64 15.51
C ARG A 313 6.55 8.16 15.36
N PHE A 314 5.99 8.70 14.28
CA PHE A 314 5.94 10.13 14.04
C PHE A 314 5.27 10.87 15.19
N PHE A 315 4.05 10.47 15.58
CA PHE A 315 3.32 11.12 16.66
C PHE A 315 3.86 10.81 18.06
N SER A 316 4.52 9.67 18.27
CA SER A 316 5.05 9.29 19.60
C SER A 316 6.45 9.80 19.87
N LYS A 317 7.31 9.94 18.84
CA LYS A 317 8.76 10.19 19.02
C LYS A 317 9.30 11.38 18.24
N ILE A 318 8.86 11.58 16.99
CA ILE A 318 9.46 12.58 16.10
C ILE A 318 8.96 13.97 16.48
N LEU A 319 7.66 14.12 16.68
CA LEU A 319 7.10 15.41 17.08
C LEU A 319 7.65 15.86 18.44
N PRO A 320 8.08 17.14 18.56
CA PRO A 320 8.42 17.73 19.86
C PRO A 320 7.27 17.57 20.87
N SER A 321 7.59 17.39 22.15
CA SER A 321 6.60 17.13 23.20
C SER A 321 5.46 18.15 23.21
N GLY A 322 5.76 19.43 23.16
CA GLY A 322 4.73 20.49 23.17
C GLY A 322 3.80 20.43 21.94
N THR A 323 4.34 20.08 20.76
CA THR A 323 3.53 19.86 19.55
C THR A 323 2.69 18.61 19.65
N ARG A 324 3.27 17.53 20.17
CA ARG A 324 2.60 16.25 20.41
C ARG A 324 1.40 16.37 21.31
N ASP A 325 1.57 17.04 22.45
CA ASP A 325 0.49 17.24 23.44
C ASP A 325 -0.68 18.07 22.89
N SER A 326 -0.41 18.86 21.86
CA SER A 326 -1.43 19.63 21.14
C SER A 326 -2.10 18.86 20.00
N CYS A 327 -1.68 17.62 19.71
CA CYS A 327 -2.31 16.74 18.73
C CYS A 327 -3.24 15.74 19.41
N LEU A 328 -4.37 15.43 18.76
CA LEU A 328 -5.30 14.37 19.17
C LEU A 328 -5.46 13.40 17.99
N THR A 329 -4.75 12.29 18.02
CA THR A 329 -4.85 11.27 16.97
C THR A 329 -6.11 10.43 17.15
N VAL A 330 -6.89 10.24 16.11
CA VAL A 330 -8.08 9.39 16.02
C VAL A 330 -7.76 8.25 15.08
N ASN A 331 -7.46 7.06 15.62
CA ASN A 331 -7.08 5.89 14.84
C ASN A 331 -8.31 5.04 14.55
N ILE A 332 -8.60 4.82 13.28
CA ILE A 332 -9.70 4.01 12.79
C ILE A 332 -9.13 2.88 11.95
N ASN A 333 -9.48 1.66 12.31
CA ASN A 333 -9.12 0.47 11.56
C ASN A 333 -10.27 0.08 10.64
N ALA A 334 -10.09 0.17 9.34
CA ALA A 334 -11.12 -0.18 8.37
C ALA A 334 -11.55 -1.65 8.44
N LEU A 335 -10.71 -2.54 8.97
CA LEU A 335 -11.07 -3.96 9.17
C LEU A 335 -12.23 -4.16 10.16
N ASP A 336 -12.55 -3.16 10.97
CA ASP A 336 -13.70 -3.20 11.88
C ASP A 336 -15.02 -2.88 11.16
N ALA A 337 -14.97 -2.49 9.87
CA ALA A 337 -16.14 -2.24 9.04
C ALA A 337 -16.72 -3.53 8.47
N THR A 338 -18.05 -3.56 8.28
CA THR A 338 -18.72 -4.70 7.61
C THR A 338 -18.47 -4.75 6.10
N GLY A 339 -17.96 -3.66 5.51
CA GLY A 339 -17.71 -3.56 4.06
C GLY A 339 -18.96 -3.24 3.22
N GLU A 340 -20.15 -3.17 3.82
CA GLU A 340 -21.38 -2.79 3.13
C GLU A 340 -21.45 -1.27 2.90
N GLU A 341 -21.70 -0.84 1.68
CA GLU A 341 -21.73 0.59 1.31
C GLU A 341 -22.80 1.39 2.05
N THR A 342 -23.96 0.78 2.31
CA THR A 342 -25.09 1.42 2.99
C THR A 342 -24.77 1.78 4.45
N VAL A 343 -23.90 1.01 5.10
CA VAL A 343 -23.55 1.16 6.51
C VAL A 343 -22.27 1.97 6.71
N THR A 344 -21.48 2.16 5.63
CA THR A 344 -20.15 2.80 5.71
C THR A 344 -20.18 4.18 6.36
N THR A 345 -21.19 5.01 6.04
CA THR A 345 -21.32 6.37 6.60
C THR A 345 -21.56 6.33 8.09
N ALA A 346 -22.51 5.52 8.54
CA ALA A 346 -22.82 5.38 9.97
C ALA A 346 -21.62 4.80 10.73
N TRP A 347 -20.99 3.76 10.18
CA TRP A 347 -19.81 3.12 10.79
C TRP A 347 -18.67 4.11 11.01
N ILE A 348 -18.25 4.87 9.97
CA ILE A 348 -17.10 5.79 10.09
C ILE A 348 -17.40 6.92 11.06
N THR A 349 -18.64 7.43 11.07
CA THR A 349 -19.10 8.46 12.01
C THR A 349 -18.99 7.97 13.44
N GLU A 350 -19.53 6.78 13.74
CA GLU A 350 -19.47 6.18 15.07
C GLU A 350 -18.04 5.86 15.52
N ALA A 351 -17.21 5.34 14.60
CA ALA A 351 -15.82 5.03 14.91
C ALA A 351 -15.01 6.30 15.29
N ILE A 352 -15.24 7.41 14.57
CA ILE A 352 -14.60 8.70 14.89
C ILE A 352 -15.11 9.21 16.26
N ILE A 353 -16.43 9.19 16.49
CA ILE A 353 -17.03 9.64 17.76
C ILE A 353 -16.45 8.83 18.92
N ALA A 354 -16.52 7.52 18.88
CA ALA A 354 -16.03 6.65 19.94
C ALA A 354 -14.55 6.88 20.25
N SER A 355 -13.70 7.05 19.23
CA SER A 355 -12.29 7.35 19.42
C SER A 355 -12.04 8.75 20.02
N LEU A 356 -12.85 9.75 19.64
CA LEU A 356 -12.75 11.10 20.21
C LEU A 356 -13.22 11.11 21.66
N GLU A 357 -14.38 10.54 21.96
CA GLU A 357 -14.94 10.50 23.31
C GLU A 357 -13.99 9.80 24.29
N SER A 358 -13.44 8.64 23.93
CA SER A 358 -12.49 7.91 24.77
C SER A 358 -11.22 8.70 25.11
N LYS A 359 -10.83 9.67 24.27
CA LYS A 359 -9.61 10.47 24.44
C LYS A 359 -9.84 11.85 25.05
N LEU A 360 -11.05 12.39 24.91
CA LEU A 360 -11.40 13.71 25.40
C LEU A 360 -11.97 13.68 26.81
N PHE A 361 -12.65 12.61 27.17
CA PHE A 361 -13.38 12.47 28.42
C PHE A 361 -12.88 11.28 29.25
N SER A 362 -12.68 11.51 30.54
CA SER A 362 -12.17 10.48 31.47
C SER A 362 -13.07 9.27 31.60
N GLU A 363 -14.39 9.50 31.55
CA GLU A 363 -15.39 8.44 31.61
C GLU A 363 -15.74 7.80 30.26
N GLY A 364 -15.09 8.27 29.17
CA GLY A 364 -15.35 7.80 27.81
C GLY A 364 -16.62 8.38 27.16
N TYR A 365 -17.29 9.33 27.83
CA TYR A 365 -18.43 10.08 27.30
C TYR A 365 -18.46 11.49 27.89
N PRO A 366 -19.08 12.49 27.20
CA PRO A 366 -19.12 13.86 27.67
C PRO A 366 -20.11 14.02 28.84
N GLU A 367 -19.71 14.80 29.84
CA GLU A 367 -20.62 15.27 30.88
C GLU A 367 -21.56 16.37 30.37
N TYR A 368 -22.59 16.69 31.15
CA TYR A 368 -23.54 17.78 30.83
C TYR A 368 -22.81 19.12 30.57
N THR A 369 -21.80 19.42 31.35
CA THR A 369 -20.99 20.64 31.23
C THR A 369 -20.22 20.70 29.92
N ASP A 370 -19.74 19.57 29.41
CA ASP A 370 -19.06 19.46 28.13
C ASP A 370 -20.08 19.65 26.99
N LEU A 371 -21.23 18.98 27.06
CA LEU A 371 -22.33 19.14 26.11
C LEU A 371 -22.84 20.57 26.05
N LEU A 372 -23.00 21.20 27.21
CA LEU A 372 -23.37 22.62 27.32
C LEU A 372 -22.31 23.50 26.60
N GLY A 373 -21.04 23.18 26.77
CA GLY A 373 -19.94 23.87 26.06
C GLY A 373 -20.00 23.69 24.54
N MET A 374 -20.28 22.48 24.07
CA MET A 374 -20.42 22.18 22.64
C MET A 374 -21.60 22.90 21.98
N TYR A 375 -22.74 22.96 22.70
CA TYR A 375 -24.00 23.54 22.21
C TYR A 375 -24.31 24.91 22.78
N PHE A 376 -23.30 25.62 23.28
CA PHE A 376 -23.49 26.90 23.96
C PHE A 376 -24.16 27.99 23.10
N SER A 377 -23.87 28.04 21.84
CA SER A 377 -24.53 28.95 20.90
C SER A 377 -26.01 28.65 20.75
N THR A 378 -26.38 27.37 20.71
CA THR A 378 -27.77 26.94 20.66
C THR A 378 -28.48 27.20 21.98
N TYR A 379 -27.81 26.94 23.14
CA TYR A 379 -28.30 27.29 24.45
C TYR A 379 -28.68 28.79 24.55
N LYS A 380 -27.75 29.67 24.15
CA LYS A 380 -28.02 31.11 24.12
C LYS A 380 -29.18 31.47 23.20
N ARG A 381 -29.26 30.88 22.03
CA ARG A 381 -30.35 31.12 21.07
C ARG A 381 -31.71 30.67 21.64
N MET A 382 -31.76 29.53 22.33
CA MET A 382 -32.96 29.06 22.98
C MET A 382 -33.37 29.98 24.16
N ALA A 383 -32.40 30.37 25.00
CA ALA A 383 -32.60 31.23 26.14
C ALA A 383 -33.06 32.67 25.80
N SER A 384 -32.57 33.23 24.70
CA SER A 384 -32.94 34.56 24.24
C SER A 384 -34.05 34.58 23.19
N GLY A 385 -34.35 33.43 22.57
CA GLY A 385 -35.34 33.28 21.49
C GLY A 385 -36.66 32.73 21.96
N TYR A 386 -37.10 31.62 21.32
CA TYR A 386 -38.45 31.07 21.52
C TYR A 386 -38.74 30.48 22.91
N LEU A 387 -37.70 30.13 23.70
CA LEU A 387 -37.84 29.70 25.07
C LEU A 387 -37.53 30.78 26.11
N LYS A 388 -37.40 32.05 25.70
CA LYS A 388 -37.05 33.16 26.59
C LYS A 388 -37.95 33.27 27.80
N LYS A 389 -39.26 33.16 27.59
CA LYS A 389 -40.24 33.25 28.69
C LYS A 389 -40.02 32.15 29.73
N ILE A 390 -39.76 30.91 29.30
CA ILE A 390 -39.47 29.78 30.19
C ILE A 390 -38.15 30.00 30.91
N TYR A 391 -37.14 30.47 30.19
CA TYR A 391 -35.81 30.77 30.73
C TYR A 391 -35.86 31.81 31.86
N GLU A 392 -36.76 32.82 31.76
CA GLU A 392 -36.92 33.90 32.75
C GLU A 392 -37.84 33.50 33.89
N SER A 393 -38.89 32.65 33.67
CA SER A 393 -39.89 32.30 34.67
C SER A 393 -39.64 30.97 35.38
N ASP A 394 -39.09 29.97 34.71
CA ASP A 394 -38.83 28.62 35.23
C ASP A 394 -37.57 28.02 34.62
N ARG A 395 -36.46 28.22 35.30
CA ARG A 395 -35.15 27.75 34.88
C ARG A 395 -35.08 26.23 34.83
N GLY A 396 -35.71 25.51 35.73
CA GLY A 396 -35.71 24.05 35.78
C GLY A 396 -36.36 23.44 34.54
N SER A 397 -37.53 23.96 34.14
CA SER A 397 -38.19 23.53 32.89
C SER A 397 -37.41 23.89 31.66
N PHE A 398 -36.64 24.98 31.64
CA PHE A 398 -35.74 25.31 30.54
C PHE A 398 -34.58 24.31 30.44
N ASP A 399 -33.92 24.03 31.57
CA ASP A 399 -32.80 23.11 31.63
C ASP A 399 -33.21 21.67 31.27
N GLN A 400 -34.45 21.26 31.66
CA GLN A 400 -35.00 19.98 31.19
C GLN A 400 -35.17 19.93 29.67
N LYS A 401 -35.81 20.96 29.09
CA LYS A 401 -35.99 21.03 27.63
C LYS A 401 -34.66 21.07 26.87
N PHE A 402 -33.67 21.72 27.44
CA PHE A 402 -32.35 21.74 26.85
C PHE A 402 -31.67 20.37 26.95
N SER A 403 -31.84 19.65 28.05
CA SER A 403 -31.34 18.28 28.22
C SER A 403 -32.01 17.31 27.23
N GLU A 404 -33.32 17.41 27.02
CA GLU A 404 -34.06 16.65 25.98
C GLU A 404 -33.52 16.95 24.56
N PHE A 405 -33.23 18.23 24.28
CA PHE A 405 -32.61 18.62 23.02
C PHE A 405 -31.21 18.00 22.87
N LEU A 406 -30.36 18.05 23.91
CA LEU A 406 -29.02 17.45 23.90
C LEU A 406 -29.08 15.94 23.66
N GLU A 407 -30.01 15.25 24.34
CA GLU A 407 -30.22 13.81 24.14
C GLU A 407 -30.61 13.49 22.68
N GLY A 408 -31.52 14.30 22.13
CA GLY A 408 -31.93 14.18 20.73
C GLY A 408 -30.75 14.39 19.74
N GLU A 409 -29.91 15.40 19.96
CA GLU A 409 -28.73 15.66 19.13
C GLU A 409 -27.72 14.53 19.23
N VAL A 410 -27.39 14.06 20.42
CA VAL A 410 -26.42 12.99 20.63
C VAL A 410 -26.91 11.68 20.03
N LYS A 411 -28.19 11.31 20.17
CA LYS A 411 -28.74 10.03 19.72
C LYS A 411 -29.11 10.00 18.24
N ASN A 412 -29.75 11.06 17.74
CA ASN A 412 -30.42 11.05 16.44
C ASN A 412 -29.69 11.87 15.38
N ASN A 413 -28.81 12.81 15.76
CA ASN A 413 -28.05 13.65 14.85
C ASN A 413 -26.54 13.39 14.99
N ARG A 414 -26.12 12.14 14.73
CA ARG A 414 -24.73 11.71 14.95
C ARG A 414 -23.71 12.50 14.11
N GLU A 415 -24.04 12.88 12.88
CA GLU A 415 -23.15 13.70 12.04
C GLU A 415 -22.99 15.12 12.60
N GLY A 416 -24.11 15.74 13.03
CA GLY A 416 -24.09 17.05 13.67
C GLY A 416 -23.33 17.01 15.00
N TYR A 417 -23.53 15.95 15.79
CA TYR A 417 -22.80 15.72 17.03
C TYR A 417 -21.28 15.58 16.78
N LEU A 418 -20.87 14.79 15.80
CA LEU A 418 -19.45 14.67 15.40
C LEU A 418 -18.86 16.03 15.04
N GLY A 419 -19.57 16.83 14.23
CA GLY A 419 -19.13 18.18 13.87
C GLY A 419 -18.89 19.06 15.10
N ASN A 420 -19.82 19.06 16.06
CA ASN A 420 -19.69 19.82 17.31
C ASN A 420 -18.55 19.28 18.19
N LEU A 421 -18.36 17.96 18.26
CA LEU A 421 -17.28 17.32 19.02
C LEU A 421 -15.90 17.68 18.47
N LEU A 422 -15.74 17.69 17.16
CA LEU A 422 -14.50 18.12 16.50
C LEU A 422 -14.24 19.63 16.71
N GLN A 423 -15.28 20.47 16.62
CA GLN A 423 -15.15 21.91 16.94
C GLN A 423 -14.78 22.13 18.41
N PHE A 424 -15.38 21.39 19.32
CA PHE A 424 -15.04 21.42 20.74
C PHE A 424 -13.58 21.03 20.98
N THR A 425 -13.08 20.02 20.28
CA THR A 425 -11.66 19.61 20.34
C THR A 425 -10.73 20.76 19.98
N VAL A 426 -11.04 21.49 18.91
CA VAL A 426 -10.21 22.60 18.41
C VAL A 426 -10.34 23.85 19.29
N HIS A 427 -11.58 24.26 19.60
CA HIS A 427 -11.82 25.55 20.24
C HIS A 427 -11.72 25.49 21.77
N ASN A 428 -12.20 24.43 22.40
CA ASN A 428 -12.22 24.31 23.86
C ASN A 428 -11.00 23.56 24.40
N ARG A 429 -10.63 22.44 23.79
CA ARG A 429 -9.47 21.63 24.23
C ARG A 429 -8.15 22.09 23.62
N LYS A 430 -8.16 22.99 22.62
CA LYS A 430 -6.97 23.51 21.92
C LYS A 430 -6.09 22.41 21.32
N LYS A 431 -6.72 21.36 20.82
CA LYS A 431 -6.03 20.23 20.20
C LYS A 431 -6.37 20.13 18.73
N LEU A 432 -5.38 19.73 17.93
CA LEU A 432 -5.55 19.41 16.52
C LEU A 432 -6.04 17.97 16.37
N PRO A 433 -7.30 17.73 15.95
CA PRO A 433 -7.75 16.39 15.63
C PRO A 433 -7.05 15.89 14.35
N ILE A 434 -6.52 14.67 14.43
CA ILE A 434 -5.83 13.98 13.33
C ILE A 434 -6.51 12.65 13.14
N ILE A 435 -7.31 12.54 12.08
CA ILE A 435 -8.05 11.32 11.76
C ILE A 435 -7.17 10.44 10.87
N ILE A 436 -6.85 9.25 11.35
CA ILE A 436 -6.03 8.25 10.66
C ILE A 436 -6.93 7.07 10.34
N VAL A 437 -7.13 6.77 9.05
CA VAL A 437 -7.94 5.62 8.61
C VAL A 437 -7.02 4.60 7.97
N ASP A 438 -6.75 3.53 8.70
CA ASP A 438 -5.81 2.47 8.31
C ASP A 438 -6.53 1.24 7.74
N ASN A 439 -5.77 0.38 7.04
CA ASN A 439 -6.22 -0.90 6.48
C ASN A 439 -7.38 -0.80 5.48
N THR A 440 -7.54 0.31 4.79
CA THR A 440 -8.55 0.45 3.74
C THR A 440 -8.22 -0.40 2.50
N ASP A 441 -6.97 -0.87 2.37
CA ASP A 441 -6.48 -1.61 1.20
C ASP A 441 -7.23 -2.92 0.92
N GLU A 442 -7.78 -3.54 1.94
CA GLU A 442 -8.51 -4.81 1.86
C GLU A 442 -9.93 -4.68 1.26
N PHE A 443 -10.40 -3.44 1.05
CA PHE A 443 -11.76 -3.17 0.58
C PHE A 443 -11.80 -2.74 -0.90
N THR A 444 -13.03 -2.70 -1.46
CA THR A 444 -13.28 -2.24 -2.82
C THR A 444 -12.89 -0.78 -3.01
N LEU A 445 -12.68 -0.37 -4.25
CA LEU A 445 -12.35 1.02 -4.57
C LEU A 445 -13.47 1.98 -4.13
N ASP A 446 -14.74 1.59 -4.34
CA ASP A 446 -15.91 2.41 -4.00
C ASP A 446 -16.01 2.66 -2.49
N PHE A 447 -15.73 1.64 -1.67
CA PHE A 447 -15.62 1.80 -0.22
C PHE A 447 -14.52 2.81 0.16
N LYS A 448 -13.32 2.66 -0.41
CA LYS A 448 -12.17 3.57 -0.16
C LYS A 448 -12.51 5.01 -0.51
N VAL A 449 -13.09 5.21 -1.70
CA VAL A 449 -13.52 6.52 -2.20
C VAL A 449 -14.54 7.15 -1.25
N LYS A 450 -15.55 6.38 -0.84
CA LYS A 450 -16.61 6.84 0.05
C LYS A 450 -16.07 7.23 1.44
N VAL A 451 -15.23 6.39 2.04
CA VAL A 451 -14.57 6.69 3.33
C VAL A 451 -13.75 7.97 3.23
N PHE A 452 -12.96 8.13 2.18
CA PHE A 452 -12.16 9.32 1.95
C PHE A 452 -13.03 10.58 1.79
N GLN A 453 -14.08 10.51 0.97
CA GLN A 453 -15.01 11.63 0.75
C GLN A 453 -15.72 12.05 2.03
N LEU A 454 -16.17 11.10 2.85
CA LEU A 454 -16.84 11.36 4.13
C LEU A 454 -15.88 12.02 5.13
N CYS A 455 -14.68 11.47 5.33
CA CYS A 455 -13.67 12.08 6.20
C CYS A 455 -13.32 13.50 5.74
N ASN A 456 -13.22 13.71 4.44
CA ASN A 456 -12.91 15.02 3.87
C ASN A 456 -14.10 16.00 4.01
N ALA A 457 -15.34 15.52 3.96
CA ALA A 457 -16.52 16.33 4.25
C ALA A 457 -16.50 16.83 5.69
N TYR A 458 -16.21 15.96 6.67
CA TYR A 458 -16.04 16.36 8.06
C TYR A 458 -14.89 17.35 8.25
N ARG A 459 -13.73 17.10 7.63
CA ARG A 459 -12.59 18.01 7.66
C ARG A 459 -12.95 19.41 7.17
N ARG A 460 -13.71 19.52 6.08
CA ARG A 460 -14.11 20.82 5.49
C ARG A 460 -15.04 21.62 6.38
N GLN A 461 -15.84 20.97 7.23
CA GLN A 461 -16.69 21.65 8.21
C GLN A 461 -15.88 22.28 9.33
N ILE A 462 -14.64 21.80 9.56
CA ILE A 462 -13.78 22.19 10.65
C ILE A 462 -12.46 22.69 10.07
N LYS A 463 -12.18 23.96 10.29
CA LYS A 463 -11.02 24.63 9.70
C LYS A 463 -9.66 23.99 10.04
N TYR A 464 -9.59 23.30 11.19
CA TYR A 464 -8.36 22.69 11.70
C TYR A 464 -8.62 21.20 12.00
N CYS A 465 -8.42 20.36 11.02
CA CYS A 465 -8.48 18.91 11.14
C CYS A 465 -7.58 18.30 10.07
N MET A 466 -6.71 17.40 10.46
CA MET A 466 -5.80 16.70 9.54
C MET A 466 -6.30 15.28 9.29
N LEU A 467 -6.22 14.84 8.03
CA LEU A 467 -6.52 13.47 7.63
C LEU A 467 -5.25 12.76 7.22
N MET A 468 -5.10 11.52 7.64
CA MET A 468 -3.99 10.66 7.21
C MET A 468 -4.52 9.31 6.72
N PHE A 469 -4.11 8.93 5.51
CA PHE A 469 -4.48 7.66 4.89
C PHE A 469 -3.23 6.86 4.54
N PRO A 470 -2.84 5.86 5.34
CA PRO A 470 -1.87 4.87 4.94
C PRO A 470 -2.49 3.95 3.87
N VAL A 471 -1.94 3.97 2.66
CA VAL A 471 -2.45 3.19 1.53
C VAL A 471 -1.33 2.48 0.81
N THR A 472 -1.64 1.37 0.15
CA THR A 472 -0.68 0.73 -0.74
C THR A 472 -0.48 1.53 -2.03
N ASP A 473 0.66 1.34 -2.68
CA ASP A 473 0.96 1.86 -4.00
C ASP A 473 -0.14 1.51 -5.02
N LYS A 474 -0.67 0.26 -4.95
CA LYS A 474 -1.79 -0.19 -5.76
C LYS A 474 -3.07 0.61 -5.51
N SER A 475 -3.40 0.90 -4.24
CA SER A 475 -4.57 1.72 -3.89
C SER A 475 -4.37 3.18 -4.27
N ALA A 476 -3.16 3.73 -4.06
CA ALA A 476 -2.83 5.09 -4.49
C ALA A 476 -2.99 5.26 -6.00
N TRP A 477 -2.53 4.28 -6.79
CA TRP A 477 -2.71 4.29 -8.23
C TRP A 477 -4.20 4.18 -8.64
N SER A 478 -5.00 3.37 -7.93
CA SER A 478 -6.45 3.31 -8.17
C SER A 478 -7.14 4.63 -7.87
N PHE A 479 -6.73 5.34 -6.82
CA PHE A 479 -7.22 6.68 -6.51
C PHE A 479 -6.81 7.73 -7.56
N SER A 480 -5.65 7.62 -8.19
CA SER A 480 -5.23 8.54 -9.25
C SER A 480 -6.15 8.49 -10.46
N LYS A 481 -6.81 7.35 -10.70
CA LYS A 481 -7.81 7.18 -11.77
C LYS A 481 -9.18 7.78 -11.45
N THR A 482 -9.48 8.09 -10.20
CA THR A 482 -10.80 8.58 -9.74
C THR A 482 -10.82 10.08 -9.49
N ASP A 483 -9.87 10.84 -9.97
CA ASP A 483 -9.72 12.29 -9.74
C ASP A 483 -9.67 12.73 -8.27
N ILE A 484 -9.62 11.80 -7.30
CA ILE A 484 -9.59 12.12 -5.87
C ILE A 484 -8.39 13.00 -5.52
N PHE A 485 -7.21 12.69 -6.06
CA PHE A 485 -6.01 13.48 -5.81
C PHE A 485 -6.05 14.87 -6.45
N THR A 486 -6.75 15.01 -7.58
CA THR A 486 -6.91 16.30 -8.29
C THR A 486 -7.98 17.18 -7.65
N ILE A 487 -9.12 16.59 -7.27
CA ILE A 487 -10.24 17.32 -6.66
C ILE A 487 -9.92 17.77 -5.23
N HIS A 488 -9.18 16.95 -4.47
CA HIS A 488 -8.98 17.15 -3.03
C HIS A 488 -7.59 17.61 -2.64
N GLN A 489 -6.78 18.06 -3.57
CA GLN A 489 -5.41 18.54 -3.29
C GLN A 489 -4.82 17.87 -2.03
N SER A 490 -4.08 16.80 -2.19
CA SER A 490 -3.53 16.02 -1.08
C SER A 490 -2.01 15.91 -1.20
N ARG A 491 -1.32 15.78 -0.07
CA ARG A 491 0.11 15.45 -0.08
C ARG A 491 0.32 13.95 0.04
N SER A 492 1.27 13.44 -0.72
CA SER A 492 1.64 12.03 -0.68
C SER A 492 3.11 11.88 -0.32
N PHE A 493 3.40 10.98 0.62
CA PHE A 493 4.75 10.59 1.00
C PHE A 493 4.93 9.11 0.74
N PHE A 494 6.00 8.76 0.05
CA PHE A 494 6.30 7.37 -0.26
C PHE A 494 7.18 6.75 0.84
N LEU A 495 6.82 5.54 1.27
CA LEU A 495 7.54 4.78 2.27
C LEU A 495 8.00 3.45 1.64
N PRO A 496 9.29 3.30 1.29
CA PRO A 496 9.81 2.07 0.71
C PRO A 496 9.79 0.92 1.71
N THR A 497 9.80 -0.31 1.19
CA THR A 497 9.94 -1.49 2.05
C THR A 497 11.34 -1.52 2.66
N PRO A 498 11.47 -1.59 3.98
CA PRO A 498 12.77 -1.70 4.62
C PRO A 498 13.43 -3.04 4.30
N SER A 499 14.76 -3.09 4.32
CA SER A 499 15.50 -4.34 4.22
C SER A 499 15.14 -5.27 5.39
N PRO A 500 14.72 -6.51 5.14
CA PRO A 500 14.46 -7.48 6.22
C PRO A 500 15.67 -7.63 7.17
N ARG A 501 16.86 -7.62 6.61
CA ARG A 501 18.13 -7.70 7.37
C ARG A 501 18.25 -6.57 8.40
N GLU A 502 17.96 -5.33 7.99
CA GLU A 502 18.02 -4.17 8.88
C GLU A 502 16.94 -4.21 9.95
N VAL A 503 15.72 -4.66 9.60
CA VAL A 503 14.63 -4.84 10.55
C VAL A 503 15.03 -5.85 11.64
N PHE A 504 15.56 -7.02 11.23
CA PHE A 504 16.01 -8.04 12.18
C PHE A 504 17.14 -7.54 13.06
N ARG A 505 18.16 -6.90 12.48
CA ARG A 505 19.29 -6.35 13.23
C ARG A 505 18.82 -5.36 14.29
N LYS A 506 17.98 -4.39 13.93
CA LYS A 506 17.43 -3.42 14.90
C LYS A 506 16.62 -4.07 16.01
N ARG A 507 15.83 -5.11 15.71
CA ARG A 507 15.05 -5.85 16.70
C ARG A 507 15.93 -6.65 17.65
N ILE A 508 16.95 -7.32 17.13
CA ILE A 508 17.95 -8.04 17.94
C ILE A 508 18.70 -7.07 18.86
N ASP A 509 19.15 -5.93 18.32
CA ASP A 509 19.84 -4.90 19.12
C ASP A 509 18.94 -4.32 20.22
N TYR A 510 17.67 -4.11 19.92
CA TYR A 510 16.70 -3.65 20.92
C TYR A 510 16.51 -4.67 22.05
N LEU A 511 16.33 -5.94 21.70
CA LEU A 511 16.20 -7.01 22.69
C LEU A 511 17.48 -7.19 23.53
N ASN A 512 18.64 -7.11 22.90
CA ASN A 512 19.92 -7.13 23.62
C ASN A 512 19.97 -6.02 24.65
N ARG A 513 19.64 -4.79 24.29
CA ARG A 513 19.61 -3.66 25.23
C ARG A 513 18.65 -3.91 26.39
N LYS A 514 17.44 -4.39 26.11
CA LYS A 514 16.42 -4.69 27.13
C LYS A 514 16.85 -5.84 28.05
N LEU A 515 17.48 -6.87 27.51
CA LEU A 515 17.95 -8.01 28.30
C LEU A 515 19.19 -7.66 29.17
N VAL A 516 20.06 -6.77 28.68
CA VAL A 516 21.21 -6.30 29.46
C VAL A 516 20.79 -5.36 30.60
N THR A 517 19.75 -4.53 30.36
CA THR A 517 19.23 -3.57 31.36
C THR A 517 18.26 -4.20 32.37
N ALA A 518 17.73 -5.40 32.08
CA ALA A 518 16.85 -6.09 33.02
C ALA A 518 17.69 -6.81 34.09
N ASP A 519 17.63 -6.32 35.31
CA ASP A 519 18.25 -6.93 36.54
C ASP A 519 17.61 -8.30 36.91
N VAL A 520 16.93 -8.97 35.99
CA VAL A 520 16.15 -10.18 36.29
C VAL A 520 16.94 -11.41 35.85
N VAL A 521 17.73 -11.92 36.77
CA VAL A 521 18.43 -13.22 36.67
C VAL A 521 17.46 -14.37 36.32
N GLU A 522 16.21 -14.30 36.78
CA GLU A 522 15.16 -15.28 36.54
C GLU A 522 14.75 -15.44 35.06
N LYS A 523 14.95 -14.45 34.20
CA LYS A 523 14.64 -14.55 32.77
C LYS A 523 15.73 -15.19 31.92
N ARG A 524 16.89 -15.50 32.47
CA ARG A 524 18.01 -16.14 31.77
C ARG A 524 18.07 -17.65 31.99
N GLU A 525 17.27 -18.16 32.91
CA GLU A 525 17.22 -19.58 33.25
C GLU A 525 15.89 -20.17 32.79
N TYR A 526 15.96 -21.19 31.96
CA TYR A 526 14.80 -21.92 31.49
C TYR A 526 14.90 -23.37 31.93
N LEU A 527 13.88 -23.84 32.62
CA LEU A 527 13.78 -25.26 32.98
C LEU A 527 12.97 -25.97 31.90
N THR A 528 13.60 -26.94 31.25
CA THR A 528 12.91 -27.77 30.24
C THR A 528 11.97 -28.75 30.93
N SER A 529 10.99 -29.30 30.16
CA SER A 529 10.08 -30.35 30.64
C SER A 529 10.79 -31.63 31.08
N LYS A 530 12.05 -31.80 30.66
CA LYS A 530 12.93 -32.92 31.07
C LYS A 530 13.85 -32.57 32.23
N GLY A 531 13.67 -31.45 32.89
CA GLY A 531 14.52 -31.02 34.01
C GLY A 531 15.91 -30.52 33.61
N ILE A 532 16.15 -30.25 32.32
CA ILE A 532 17.40 -29.67 31.85
C ILE A 532 17.35 -28.17 32.07
N ARG A 533 18.32 -27.62 32.78
CA ARG A 533 18.49 -26.19 33.01
C ARG A 533 19.27 -25.59 31.86
N ILE A 534 18.64 -24.67 31.12
CA ILE A 534 19.28 -23.90 30.04
C ILE A 534 19.55 -22.50 30.59
N GLU A 535 20.82 -22.13 30.68
CA GLU A 535 21.26 -20.83 31.13
C GLU A 535 21.84 -20.05 29.94
N LEU A 536 21.27 -18.88 29.62
CA LEU A 536 21.82 -17.97 28.64
C LEU A 536 22.86 -17.06 29.31
N LYS A 537 24.12 -17.53 29.38
CA LYS A 537 25.22 -16.79 30.02
C LYS A 537 25.61 -15.53 29.25
N ASP A 538 25.51 -15.57 27.93
CA ASP A 538 25.90 -14.47 27.05
C ASP A 538 24.78 -14.22 26.03
N VAL A 539 23.96 -13.23 26.36
CA VAL A 539 22.82 -12.83 25.52
C VAL A 539 23.31 -12.21 24.21
N SER A 540 24.44 -11.50 24.21
CA SER A 540 25.00 -10.88 23.02
C SER A 540 25.48 -11.93 22.03
N ARG A 541 26.10 -13.00 22.52
CA ARG A 541 26.51 -14.12 21.68
C ARG A 541 25.31 -14.92 21.13
N PHE A 542 24.28 -15.09 21.94
CA PHE A 542 23.04 -15.72 21.47
C PHE A 542 22.35 -14.89 20.37
N ALA A 543 22.30 -13.57 20.55
CA ALA A 543 21.77 -12.66 19.54
C ALA A 543 22.60 -12.67 18.24
N GLN A 544 23.93 -12.78 18.35
CA GLN A 544 24.81 -12.90 17.20
C GLN A 544 24.59 -14.21 16.44
N VAL A 545 24.43 -15.32 17.14
CA VAL A 545 24.09 -16.62 16.53
C VAL A 545 22.75 -16.53 15.81
N LEU A 546 21.74 -15.85 16.39
CA LEU A 546 20.46 -15.62 15.72
C LEU A 546 20.62 -14.75 14.46
N GLU A 547 21.43 -13.69 14.53
CA GLU A 547 21.72 -12.85 13.36
C GLU A 547 22.40 -13.68 12.25
N ASP A 548 23.40 -14.47 12.59
CA ASP A 548 24.13 -15.34 11.65
C ASP A 548 23.18 -16.38 11.01
N VAL A 549 22.30 -16.98 11.80
CA VAL A 549 21.36 -17.99 11.31
C VAL A 549 20.26 -17.38 10.43
N PHE A 550 19.68 -16.26 10.85
CA PHE A 550 18.50 -15.70 10.17
C PHE A 550 18.85 -14.67 9.08
N VAL A 551 19.98 -13.99 9.21
CA VAL A 551 20.36 -12.90 8.30
C VAL A 551 21.47 -13.30 7.35
N GLU A 552 22.49 -14.02 7.82
CA GLU A 552 23.65 -14.41 7.02
C GLU A 552 23.46 -15.76 6.31
N ASN A 553 22.57 -16.63 6.80
CA ASN A 553 22.30 -17.90 6.14
C ASN A 553 21.59 -17.65 4.79
N ASN A 554 22.22 -18.11 3.70
CA ASN A 554 21.70 -17.96 2.34
C ASN A 554 20.31 -18.56 2.14
N PHE A 555 19.93 -19.57 2.90
CA PHE A 555 18.62 -20.20 2.83
C PHE A 555 17.53 -19.29 3.44
N THR A 556 17.76 -18.81 4.66
CA THR A 556 16.84 -17.88 5.33
C THR A 556 16.81 -16.51 4.66
N ALA A 557 17.95 -16.00 4.18
CA ALA A 557 18.00 -14.76 3.41
C ALA A 557 17.22 -14.88 2.09
N LYS A 558 17.27 -16.02 1.39
CA LYS A 558 16.45 -16.28 0.21
C LYS A 558 14.97 -16.46 0.55
N ALA A 559 14.66 -17.15 1.65
CA ALA A 559 13.27 -17.32 2.12
C ALA A 559 12.67 -15.98 2.57
N LEU A 560 13.40 -15.17 3.35
CA LEU A 560 12.97 -13.86 3.82
C LEU A 560 12.92 -12.80 2.70
N GLY A 561 13.79 -12.90 1.71
CA GLY A 561 13.78 -12.00 0.54
C GLY A 561 12.66 -12.30 -0.46
N LYS A 562 12.16 -13.54 -0.48
CA LYS A 562 11.06 -13.97 -1.36
C LYS A 562 9.69 -13.80 -0.72
N VAL A 563 9.61 -13.74 0.60
CA VAL A 563 8.37 -13.57 1.36
C VAL A 563 8.26 -12.09 1.69
N ARG A 564 7.33 -11.39 1.05
CA ARG A 564 6.80 -10.15 1.60
C ARG A 564 6.32 -10.52 2.99
N ILE A 565 6.99 -10.06 4.03
CA ILE A 565 6.76 -10.46 5.41
C ILE A 565 5.35 -10.03 5.79
N SER A 566 4.34 -10.86 5.52
CA SER A 566 3.08 -10.79 6.24
C SER A 566 3.32 -11.39 7.63
N HIS A 567 2.72 -10.82 8.65
CA HIS A 567 2.86 -11.29 10.04
C HIS A 567 2.61 -12.80 10.24
N GLN A 568 1.74 -13.40 9.42
CA GLN A 568 1.48 -14.84 9.42
C GLN A 568 2.67 -15.70 8.97
N THR A 569 3.49 -15.19 8.07
CA THR A 569 4.61 -15.96 7.49
C THR A 569 5.80 -16.02 8.44
N GLN A 570 5.98 -15.02 9.32
CA GLN A 570 6.99 -15.10 10.38
C GLN A 570 6.70 -16.25 11.35
N LYS A 571 5.45 -16.46 11.75
CA LYS A 571 5.06 -17.59 12.61
C LYS A 571 5.35 -18.94 11.95
N ASN A 572 5.09 -19.07 10.65
CA ASN A 572 5.25 -20.35 9.93
C ASN A 572 6.69 -20.68 9.58
N ALA A 573 7.56 -19.68 9.38
CA ALA A 573 9.00 -19.90 9.13
C ALA A 573 9.74 -20.43 10.36
N TYR A 574 9.25 -20.15 11.57
CA TYR A 574 9.86 -20.57 12.83
C TYR A 574 9.39 -21.94 13.35
N VAL A 575 8.29 -22.46 12.81
CA VAL A 575 7.75 -23.78 13.22
C VAL A 575 8.36 -24.92 12.41
N SER A 576 9.05 -24.64 11.32
CA SER A 576 9.58 -25.64 10.38
C SER A 576 11.07 -25.93 10.51
N ASP A 577 11.85 -25.16 11.27
CA ASP A 577 13.24 -25.43 11.64
C ASP A 577 13.35 -25.81 13.13
#